data_e8648a112609dc2945f38e03539db078
#
_entry.id   e8648a112609dc2945f38e03539db078
#
_cell.length_a   1.000
_cell.length_b   1.000
_cell.length_c   1.000
_cell.angle_alpha   90.00
_cell.angle_beta   90.00
_cell.angle_gamma   90.00
#
_symmetry.space_group_name_H-M   'P 1'
#
loop_
_entity.id
_entity.type
_entity.pdbx_description
1 polymer ?
#
loop_
_entity_poly.entity_id
_entity_poly.type
_entity_poly.pdbx_seq_one_letter_code
_entity_poly.pdbx_strand_id
1 'polypeptide(L)'
;MSKLILRSKMGAAIFLLWPSFTAAAPDNVRCNPVSHEVVETRLRRYAGGNKQREATLKQLFAEAGCDGQSISEQAVKGSKLPNVICVLPGTSDKVIIVGAHFDRVSEGDGVVDNWSSASLLPSLYEAIKIELRKHTYIFIGFTDEERGEIGSHFYVRQMTNEQVAAVSAMVNMDTLGLAPTKVWASHSDQRLSRALGNIAKQLNAPLTAVNVEQIGSTDSEQFAARGIPSITIHSLTQETWDAHIIHTSKDKLSAVRLDDYYQTYRLLATYVAFLDQIEALTSAH
;
A
#
# COMPACT_ATOMS: atom_id res chain seq x y z
N MET A 1 16.73 41.41 -6.21
CA MET A 1 16.23 40.53 -5.14
C MET A 1 16.37 39.10 -5.62
N SER A 2 17.44 38.43 -5.19
CA SER A 2 17.85 37.11 -5.67
C SER A 2 17.09 36.07 -4.84
N LYS A 3 16.21 35.28 -5.47
CA LYS A 3 15.56 34.14 -4.82
C LYS A 3 16.58 33.01 -4.70
N LEU A 4 17.04 32.77 -3.49
CA LEU A 4 17.85 31.62 -3.13
C LEU A 4 16.93 30.37 -3.22
N ILE A 5 17.09 29.59 -4.29
CA ILE A 5 16.43 28.29 -4.42
C ILE A 5 17.24 27.33 -3.55
N LEU A 6 16.69 27.04 -2.36
CA LEU A 6 17.23 26.00 -1.49
C LEU A 6 16.94 24.65 -2.17
N ARG A 7 17.94 24.07 -2.83
CA ARG A 7 17.84 22.69 -3.35
C ARG A 7 17.96 21.74 -2.16
N SER A 8 16.81 21.27 -1.66
CA SER A 8 16.75 20.13 -0.75
C SER A 8 17.21 18.90 -1.53
N LYS A 9 18.35 18.32 -1.14
CA LYS A 9 18.80 17.03 -1.69
C LYS A 9 18.05 15.93 -0.94
N MET A 10 17.47 15.00 -1.67
CA MET A 10 17.01 13.73 -1.08
C MET A 10 18.17 13.12 -0.31
N GLY A 11 17.93 12.75 0.94
CA GLY A 11 18.96 12.20 1.82
C GLY A 11 19.59 10.96 1.20
N ALA A 12 20.90 10.85 1.32
CA ALA A 12 21.68 9.74 0.80
C ALA A 12 21.06 8.39 1.20
N ALA A 13 21.07 7.43 0.26
CA ALA A 13 20.71 6.05 0.53
C ALA A 13 21.53 5.53 1.72
N ILE A 14 20.89 5.36 2.87
CA ILE A 14 21.54 4.74 4.03
C ILE A 14 21.48 3.25 3.77
N PHE A 15 22.63 2.66 3.42
CA PHE A 15 22.80 1.21 3.48
C PHE A 15 22.76 0.80 4.95
N LEU A 16 21.58 0.45 5.43
CA LEU A 16 21.43 -0.21 6.72
C LEU A 16 22.04 -1.61 6.59
N LEU A 17 23.28 -1.77 7.08
CA LEU A 17 23.83 -3.09 7.41
C LEU A 17 22.97 -3.67 8.53
N TRP A 18 21.95 -4.44 8.15
CA TRP A 18 21.12 -5.15 9.12
C TRP A 18 21.93 -6.28 9.73
N PRO A 19 22.02 -6.36 11.08
CA PRO A 19 22.65 -7.51 11.70
C PRO A 19 21.93 -8.77 11.24
N SER A 20 22.71 -9.75 10.81
CA SER A 20 22.22 -11.05 10.34
C SER A 20 21.56 -11.82 11.48
N PHE A 21 20.30 -11.54 11.76
CA PHE A 21 19.45 -12.50 12.45
C PHE A 21 18.89 -13.43 11.37
N THR A 22 19.38 -14.64 11.32
CA THR A 22 18.85 -15.75 10.53
C THR A 22 17.54 -16.24 11.15
N ALA A 23 16.49 -15.44 11.08
CA ALA A 23 15.16 -16.00 11.11
C ALA A 23 14.90 -16.50 9.68
N ALA A 24 15.04 -17.81 9.47
CA ALA A 24 14.55 -18.42 8.24
C ALA A 24 13.09 -17.99 8.08
N ALA A 25 12.72 -17.49 6.87
CA ALA A 25 11.31 -17.35 6.62
C ALA A 25 10.71 -18.75 6.70
N PRO A 26 9.52 -18.88 7.27
CA PRO A 26 8.88 -20.18 7.37
C PRO A 26 8.68 -20.74 5.96
N ASP A 27 9.06 -21.98 5.74
CA ASP A 27 8.94 -22.73 4.47
C ASP A 27 7.48 -22.86 3.94
N ASN A 28 6.53 -22.17 4.56
CA ASN A 28 5.09 -22.34 4.37
C ASN A 28 4.28 -21.06 4.16
N VAL A 29 4.86 -20.00 3.55
CA VAL A 29 4.03 -18.85 3.15
C VAL A 29 3.20 -19.25 1.94
N ARG A 30 1.89 -19.46 2.15
CA ARG A 30 0.96 -19.86 1.10
C ARG A 30 0.24 -18.64 0.54
N CYS A 31 0.49 -18.34 -0.71
CA CYS A 31 -0.28 -17.41 -1.53
C CYS A 31 -0.30 -17.92 -2.98
N ASN A 32 -1.30 -17.50 -3.73
CA ASN A 32 -1.43 -17.82 -5.15
C ASN A 32 -1.49 -16.52 -5.95
N PRO A 33 -0.34 -15.88 -6.26
CA PRO A 33 -0.32 -14.64 -7.01
C PRO A 33 -0.98 -14.81 -8.37
N VAL A 34 -1.83 -13.84 -8.74
CA VAL A 34 -2.45 -13.81 -10.07
C VAL A 34 -1.39 -13.53 -11.14
N SER A 35 -1.72 -13.85 -12.40
CA SER A 35 -0.79 -13.68 -13.52
C SER A 35 -0.45 -12.22 -13.79
N HIS A 36 0.67 -12.00 -14.47
CA HIS A 36 1.08 -10.67 -14.96
C HIS A 36 -0.05 -10.01 -15.77
N GLU A 37 -0.70 -10.76 -16.66
CA GLU A 37 -1.79 -10.27 -17.49
C GLU A 37 -2.98 -9.76 -16.67
N VAL A 38 -3.35 -10.44 -15.59
CA VAL A 38 -4.43 -9.99 -14.68
C VAL A 38 -4.05 -8.69 -13.98
N VAL A 39 -2.83 -8.60 -13.46
CA VAL A 39 -2.33 -7.38 -12.80
C VAL A 39 -2.32 -6.20 -13.77
N GLU A 40 -1.78 -6.41 -14.97
CA GLU A 40 -1.75 -5.36 -16.01
C GLU A 40 -3.15 -4.96 -16.47
N THR A 41 -4.06 -5.90 -16.66
CA THR A 41 -5.45 -5.63 -17.03
C THR A 41 -6.14 -4.76 -16.00
N ARG A 42 -5.95 -5.02 -14.70
CA ARG A 42 -6.50 -4.22 -13.60
C ARG A 42 -5.88 -2.81 -13.58
N LEU A 43 -4.58 -2.71 -13.75
CA LEU A 43 -3.88 -1.42 -13.85
C LEU A 43 -4.45 -0.56 -15.00
N ARG A 44 -4.71 -1.16 -16.17
CA ARG A 44 -5.22 -0.47 -17.35
C ARG A 44 -6.65 0.09 -17.20
N ARG A 45 -7.35 -0.26 -16.11
CA ARG A 45 -8.71 0.26 -15.83
C ARG A 45 -8.73 1.57 -15.02
N TYR A 46 -7.71 2.39 -15.16
CA TYR A 46 -7.52 3.67 -14.46
C TYR A 46 -8.42 4.82 -14.91
N ALA A 47 -9.11 4.67 -16.05
CA ALA A 47 -9.80 5.76 -16.72
C ALA A 47 -10.92 6.40 -15.87
N GLY A 48 -11.12 7.69 -16.10
CA GLY A 48 -12.19 8.47 -15.49
C GLY A 48 -11.80 9.27 -14.26
N GLY A 49 -12.78 10.01 -13.72
CA GLY A 49 -12.63 10.77 -12.48
C GLY A 49 -12.79 9.88 -11.24
N ASN A 50 -12.63 10.47 -10.06
CA ASN A 50 -12.62 9.73 -8.77
C ASN A 50 -13.87 8.87 -8.54
N LYS A 51 -15.06 9.35 -8.96
CA LYS A 51 -16.31 8.55 -8.91
C LYS A 51 -16.24 7.29 -9.78
N GLN A 52 -15.64 7.39 -10.98
CA GLN A 52 -15.48 6.23 -11.87
C GLN A 52 -14.44 5.26 -11.29
N ARG A 53 -13.36 5.76 -10.68
CA ARG A 53 -12.34 4.94 -10.03
C ARG A 53 -12.90 4.16 -8.85
N GLU A 54 -13.71 4.82 -8.01
CA GLU A 54 -14.43 4.16 -6.91
C GLU A 54 -15.29 3.00 -7.44
N ALA A 55 -16.12 3.25 -8.45
CA ALA A 55 -16.94 2.22 -9.06
C ALA A 55 -16.12 1.08 -9.69
N THR A 56 -15.00 1.43 -10.37
CA THR A 56 -14.09 0.45 -10.96
C THR A 56 -13.41 -0.40 -9.89
N LEU A 57 -12.96 0.19 -8.79
CA LEU A 57 -12.33 -0.54 -7.69
C LEU A 57 -13.30 -1.56 -7.07
N LYS A 58 -14.55 -1.18 -6.84
CA LYS A 58 -15.60 -2.11 -6.37
C LYS A 58 -15.81 -3.26 -7.35
N GLN A 59 -15.87 -2.96 -8.65
CA GLN A 59 -16.01 -3.99 -9.67
C GLN A 59 -14.80 -4.94 -9.69
N LEU A 60 -13.58 -4.43 -9.56
CA LEU A 60 -12.37 -5.25 -9.48
C LEU A 60 -12.35 -6.15 -8.25
N PHE A 61 -12.83 -5.67 -7.10
CA PHE A 61 -13.00 -6.50 -5.92
C PHE A 61 -14.04 -7.61 -6.15
N ALA A 62 -15.18 -7.30 -6.76
CA ALA A 62 -16.20 -8.30 -7.07
C ALA A 62 -15.67 -9.36 -8.04
N GLU A 63 -14.95 -8.97 -9.09
CA GLU A 63 -14.29 -9.87 -10.04
C GLU A 63 -13.22 -10.75 -9.34
N ALA A 64 -12.55 -10.23 -8.30
CA ALA A 64 -11.64 -10.98 -7.46
C ALA A 64 -12.37 -11.90 -6.46
N GLY A 65 -13.70 -11.86 -6.39
CA GLY A 65 -14.53 -12.66 -5.49
C GLY A 65 -14.74 -12.05 -4.11
N CYS A 66 -14.46 -10.76 -3.94
CA CYS A 66 -14.89 -9.98 -2.77
C CYS A 66 -16.21 -9.31 -3.09
N ASP A 67 -17.31 -9.98 -2.78
CA ASP A 67 -18.66 -9.57 -3.12
C ASP A 67 -19.63 -9.72 -1.92
N GLY A 68 -20.90 -9.42 -2.15
CA GLY A 68 -21.96 -9.58 -1.17
C GLY A 68 -21.65 -8.87 0.16
N GLN A 69 -21.56 -9.63 1.25
CA GLN A 69 -21.28 -9.08 2.59
C GLN A 69 -19.81 -8.77 2.85
N SER A 70 -18.91 -9.24 1.99
CA SER A 70 -17.47 -9.03 2.14
C SER A 70 -17.03 -7.63 1.67
N ILE A 71 -17.80 -6.98 0.81
CA ILE A 71 -17.53 -5.63 0.32
C ILE A 71 -18.51 -4.63 0.93
N SER A 72 -18.02 -3.49 1.33
CA SER A 72 -18.83 -2.41 1.90
C SER A 72 -18.26 -1.03 1.56
N GLU A 73 -19.09 -0.01 1.77
CA GLU A 73 -18.73 1.39 1.61
C GLU A 73 -18.84 2.09 2.95
N GLN A 74 -17.79 2.79 3.35
CA GLN A 74 -17.83 3.67 4.51
C GLN A 74 -18.02 5.11 4.04
N ALA A 75 -19.17 5.69 4.30
CA ALA A 75 -19.42 7.12 4.03
C ALA A 75 -18.45 7.98 4.86
N VAL A 76 -17.70 8.86 4.19
CA VAL A 76 -16.64 9.68 4.79
C VAL A 76 -17.14 11.12 4.94
N LYS A 77 -17.16 11.62 6.18
CA LYS A 77 -17.52 13.03 6.43
C LYS A 77 -16.49 13.97 5.82
N GLY A 78 -16.91 14.83 4.92
CA GLY A 78 -16.04 15.79 4.20
C GLY A 78 -15.64 15.32 2.81
N SER A 79 -15.95 14.06 2.45
CA SER A 79 -15.83 13.54 1.10
C SER A 79 -17.20 13.37 0.44
N LYS A 80 -17.21 13.38 -0.90
CA LYS A 80 -18.38 13.00 -1.72
C LYS A 80 -18.41 11.53 -2.05
N LEU A 81 -17.30 10.83 -1.86
CA LEU A 81 -17.12 9.42 -2.14
C LEU A 81 -16.80 8.66 -0.84
N PRO A 82 -17.20 7.40 -0.73
CA PRO A 82 -16.87 6.56 0.40
C PRO A 82 -15.46 5.98 0.32
N ASN A 83 -14.95 5.50 1.45
CA ASN A 83 -13.91 4.46 1.42
C ASN A 83 -14.53 3.14 0.92
N VAL A 84 -13.79 2.41 0.09
CA VAL A 84 -14.18 1.08 -0.40
C VAL A 84 -13.47 0.02 0.44
N ILE A 85 -14.23 -0.85 1.10
CA ILE A 85 -13.69 -1.82 2.07
C ILE A 85 -14.05 -3.24 1.63
N CYS A 86 -13.05 -4.09 1.53
CA CYS A 86 -13.20 -5.52 1.31
C CYS A 86 -12.62 -6.29 2.49
N VAL A 87 -13.37 -7.21 3.07
CA VAL A 87 -12.96 -7.99 4.24
C VAL A 87 -12.78 -9.45 3.87
N LEU A 88 -11.61 -10.01 4.19
CA LEU A 88 -11.34 -11.45 4.18
C LEU A 88 -11.31 -11.94 5.64
N PRO A 89 -12.33 -12.66 6.11
CA PRO A 89 -12.38 -13.11 7.50
C PRO A 89 -11.24 -14.06 7.86
N GLY A 90 -10.69 -13.90 9.06
CA GLY A 90 -9.74 -14.81 9.68
C GLY A 90 -10.38 -15.60 10.82
N THR A 91 -9.56 -16.41 11.49
CA THR A 91 -9.99 -17.26 12.62
C THR A 91 -9.73 -16.64 14.00
N SER A 92 -9.01 -15.51 14.05
CA SER A 92 -8.73 -14.76 15.28
C SER A 92 -9.35 -13.37 15.24
N ASP A 93 -9.30 -12.67 16.36
CA ASP A 93 -9.70 -11.28 16.52
C ASP A 93 -8.67 -10.27 15.99
N LYS A 94 -7.51 -10.74 15.52
CA LYS A 94 -6.45 -9.90 15.01
C LYS A 94 -6.68 -9.50 13.56
N VAL A 95 -6.22 -8.30 13.22
CA VAL A 95 -6.51 -7.65 11.94
C VAL A 95 -5.21 -7.21 11.26
N ILE A 96 -5.15 -7.40 9.95
CA ILE A 96 -4.16 -6.78 9.07
C ILE A 96 -4.91 -5.87 8.09
N ILE A 97 -4.50 -4.62 8.00
CA ILE A 97 -5.05 -3.65 7.05
C ILE A 97 -4.08 -3.49 5.88
N VAL A 98 -4.62 -3.52 4.66
CA VAL A 98 -3.87 -3.23 3.42
C VAL A 98 -4.59 -2.10 2.71
N GLY A 99 -3.92 -0.96 2.53
CA GLY A 99 -4.55 0.26 2.05
C GLY A 99 -3.83 0.90 0.88
N ALA A 100 -4.59 1.66 0.09
CA ALA A 100 -4.14 2.56 -0.95
C ALA A 100 -5.25 3.55 -1.26
N HIS A 101 -4.96 4.80 -1.61
CA HIS A 101 -5.99 5.70 -2.09
C HIS A 101 -6.32 5.47 -3.56
N PHE A 102 -7.55 5.75 -3.97
CA PHE A 102 -7.99 5.58 -5.34
C PHE A 102 -8.25 6.91 -6.06
N ASP A 103 -8.33 8.01 -5.32
CA ASP A 103 -8.51 9.34 -5.89
C ASP A 103 -7.21 9.84 -6.54
N ARG A 104 -7.32 10.94 -7.26
CA ARG A 104 -6.23 11.62 -7.93
C ARG A 104 -6.47 13.11 -7.97
N VAL A 105 -5.43 13.88 -8.17
CA VAL A 105 -5.52 15.30 -8.53
C VAL A 105 -6.13 15.50 -9.92
N SER A 106 -6.45 16.72 -10.30
CA SER A 106 -7.02 17.04 -11.62
C SER A 106 -6.01 16.89 -12.76
N GLU A 107 -4.72 17.02 -12.47
CA GLU A 107 -3.65 16.96 -13.46
C GLU A 107 -3.18 15.52 -13.70
N GLY A 108 -2.91 15.17 -14.96
CA GLY A 108 -2.50 13.81 -15.34
C GLY A 108 -3.64 12.79 -15.32
N ASP A 109 -3.27 11.53 -15.48
CA ASP A 109 -4.20 10.40 -15.44
C ASP A 109 -4.24 9.74 -14.03
N GLY A 110 -3.30 10.09 -13.13
CA GLY A 110 -3.19 9.52 -11.77
C GLY A 110 -2.99 8.00 -11.79
N VAL A 111 -2.24 7.48 -12.77
CA VAL A 111 -1.99 6.03 -12.89
C VAL A 111 -0.96 5.60 -11.89
N VAL A 112 0.12 6.36 -11.78
CA VAL A 112 1.20 6.14 -10.83
C VAL A 112 0.72 6.50 -9.44
N ASP A 113 0.11 7.66 -9.29
CA ASP A 113 -0.40 8.22 -8.04
C ASP A 113 -1.92 8.38 -8.09
N ASN A 114 -2.71 7.42 -7.60
CA ASN A 114 -2.25 6.18 -6.98
C ASN A 114 -3.08 4.96 -7.46
N TRP A 115 -3.55 4.97 -8.75
CA TRP A 115 -4.25 3.82 -9.29
C TRP A 115 -3.36 2.58 -9.33
N SER A 116 -2.03 2.75 -9.47
CA SER A 116 -1.07 1.66 -9.42
C SER A 116 -1.22 0.82 -8.14
N SER A 117 -1.41 1.47 -7.01
CA SER A 117 -1.58 0.79 -5.73
C SER A 117 -3.03 0.33 -5.51
N ALA A 118 -4.02 1.18 -5.83
CA ALA A 118 -5.43 0.84 -5.65
C ALA A 118 -5.84 -0.40 -6.44
N SER A 119 -5.36 -0.54 -7.70
CA SER A 119 -5.65 -1.71 -8.54
C SER A 119 -4.96 -3.00 -8.08
N LEU A 120 -3.95 -2.93 -7.20
CA LEU A 120 -3.35 -4.12 -6.58
C LEU A 120 -4.17 -4.66 -5.41
N LEU A 121 -4.99 -3.86 -4.73
CA LEU A 121 -5.78 -4.32 -3.59
C LEU A 121 -6.61 -5.58 -3.91
N PRO A 122 -7.42 -5.62 -4.99
CA PRO A 122 -8.15 -6.84 -5.36
C PRO A 122 -7.21 -7.99 -5.79
N SER A 123 -6.02 -7.70 -6.35
CA SER A 123 -5.06 -8.72 -6.72
C SER A 123 -4.40 -9.37 -5.49
N LEU A 124 -4.13 -8.58 -4.46
CA LEU A 124 -3.61 -9.07 -3.18
C LEU A 124 -4.67 -9.88 -2.42
N TYR A 125 -5.93 -9.41 -2.41
CA TYR A 125 -7.05 -10.17 -1.87
C TYR A 125 -7.15 -11.56 -2.54
N GLU A 126 -7.15 -11.59 -3.88
CA GLU A 126 -7.25 -12.82 -4.66
C GLU A 126 -6.08 -13.78 -4.40
N ALA A 127 -4.87 -13.24 -4.23
CA ALA A 127 -3.67 -14.04 -3.97
C ALA A 127 -3.72 -14.78 -2.63
N ILE A 128 -4.44 -14.25 -1.62
CA ILE A 128 -4.42 -14.82 -0.27
C ILE A 128 -5.73 -15.48 0.16
N LYS A 129 -6.85 -15.26 -0.55
CA LYS A 129 -8.19 -15.71 -0.15
C LYS A 129 -8.39 -17.22 -0.15
N ILE A 130 -7.56 -17.96 -0.87
CA ILE A 130 -7.73 -19.43 -1.03
C ILE A 130 -7.29 -20.22 0.21
N GLU A 131 -6.52 -19.61 1.09
CA GLU A 131 -6.02 -20.23 2.32
C GLU A 131 -6.76 -19.68 3.54
N LEU A 132 -7.03 -20.56 4.50
CA LEU A 132 -7.57 -20.12 5.79
C LEU A 132 -6.55 -19.25 6.51
N ARG A 133 -6.96 -18.03 6.89
CA ARG A 133 -6.11 -17.05 7.55
C ARG A 133 -6.38 -16.99 9.04
N LYS A 134 -5.34 -16.72 9.83
CA LYS A 134 -5.48 -16.42 11.26
C LYS A 134 -6.04 -15.02 11.44
N HIS A 135 -5.43 -14.02 10.78
CA HIS A 135 -5.87 -12.64 10.84
C HIS A 135 -7.05 -12.40 9.89
N THR A 136 -7.97 -11.54 10.33
CA THR A 136 -8.90 -10.90 9.40
C THR A 136 -8.12 -9.86 8.59
N TYR A 137 -8.24 -9.92 7.26
CA TYR A 137 -7.65 -8.90 6.38
C TYR A 137 -8.71 -7.89 5.96
N ILE A 138 -8.36 -6.62 6.03
CA ILE A 138 -9.21 -5.51 5.57
C ILE A 138 -8.45 -4.77 4.48
N PHE A 139 -8.92 -4.90 3.24
CA PHE A 139 -8.41 -4.16 2.10
C PHE A 139 -9.20 -2.88 1.93
N ILE A 140 -8.54 -1.73 1.92
CA ILE A 140 -9.22 -0.42 1.89
C ILE A 140 -8.71 0.42 0.75
N GLY A 141 -9.62 0.83 -0.14
CA GLY A 141 -9.41 1.95 -1.04
C GLY A 141 -9.85 3.24 -0.33
N PHE A 142 -8.89 4.11 0.01
CA PHE A 142 -9.19 5.39 0.64
C PHE A 142 -9.63 6.43 -0.39
N THR A 143 -10.54 7.31 0.03
CA THR A 143 -10.99 8.45 -0.76
C THR A 143 -10.34 9.75 -0.28
N ASP A 144 -10.16 10.71 -1.20
CA ASP A 144 -9.73 12.07 -0.89
C ASP A 144 -8.41 12.14 -0.09
N GLU A 145 -7.45 11.27 -0.39
CA GLU A 145 -6.08 11.36 0.12
C GLU A 145 -5.42 12.66 -0.33
N GLU A 146 -5.54 12.99 -1.62
CA GLU A 146 -5.02 14.18 -2.29
C GLU A 146 -5.57 15.52 -1.73
N ARG A 147 -6.53 15.44 -0.86
CA ARG A 147 -7.13 16.57 -0.15
C ARG A 147 -6.77 16.60 1.34
N GLY A 148 -5.73 15.88 1.74
CA GLY A 148 -5.23 15.76 3.10
C GLY A 148 -5.76 14.52 3.82
N GLU A 149 -5.67 13.36 3.19
CA GLU A 149 -5.88 12.03 3.79
C GLU A 149 -7.26 11.88 4.46
N ILE A 150 -8.30 12.51 3.89
CA ILE A 150 -9.63 12.60 4.51
C ILE A 150 -10.20 11.19 4.77
N GLY A 151 -10.00 10.26 3.84
CA GLY A 151 -10.53 8.90 3.93
C GLY A 151 -9.91 8.09 5.06
N SER A 152 -8.58 8.02 5.11
CA SER A 152 -7.85 7.27 6.13
C SER A 152 -7.99 7.92 7.51
N HIS A 153 -7.92 9.25 7.60
CA HIS A 153 -8.16 9.99 8.84
C HIS A 153 -9.55 9.69 9.40
N PHE A 154 -10.60 9.72 8.55
CA PHE A 154 -11.95 9.39 8.99
C PHE A 154 -12.05 7.93 9.45
N TYR A 155 -11.48 6.99 8.69
CA TYR A 155 -11.48 5.57 9.04
C TYR A 155 -10.89 5.33 10.43
N VAL A 156 -9.67 5.83 10.65
CA VAL A 156 -8.94 5.65 11.91
C VAL A 156 -9.65 6.33 13.09
N ARG A 157 -10.26 7.49 12.89
CA ARG A 157 -11.04 8.18 13.95
C ARG A 157 -12.29 7.43 14.38
N GLN A 158 -12.88 6.61 13.51
CA GLN A 158 -14.07 5.81 13.86
C GLN A 158 -13.70 4.52 14.60
N MET A 159 -12.42 4.11 14.60
CA MET A 159 -11.99 2.91 15.32
C MET A 159 -12.06 3.10 16.84
N THR A 160 -12.64 2.12 17.53
CA THR A 160 -12.55 2.04 19.00
C THR A 160 -11.11 1.68 19.44
N ASN A 161 -10.82 1.83 20.72
CA ASN A 161 -9.50 1.44 21.23
C ASN A 161 -9.25 -0.07 21.10
N GLU A 162 -10.29 -0.88 21.24
CA GLU A 162 -10.25 -2.34 21.07
C GLU A 162 -9.94 -2.69 19.61
N GLN A 163 -10.56 -2.00 18.65
CA GLN A 163 -10.27 -2.18 17.23
C GLN A 163 -8.84 -1.77 16.88
N VAL A 164 -8.34 -0.66 17.45
CA VAL A 164 -6.94 -0.24 17.28
C VAL A 164 -5.99 -1.31 17.83
N ALA A 165 -6.25 -1.83 19.03
CA ALA A 165 -5.44 -2.87 19.65
C ALA A 165 -5.49 -4.22 18.92
N ALA A 166 -6.52 -4.46 18.12
CA ALA A 166 -6.65 -5.65 17.30
C ALA A 166 -5.78 -5.59 16.03
N VAL A 167 -5.39 -4.38 15.54
CA VAL A 167 -4.60 -4.27 14.32
C VAL A 167 -3.15 -4.64 14.58
N SER A 168 -2.72 -5.72 13.95
CA SER A 168 -1.32 -6.21 14.01
C SER A 168 -0.39 -5.47 13.05
N ALA A 169 -0.91 -5.03 11.90
CA ALA A 169 -0.15 -4.30 10.90
C ALA A 169 -1.07 -3.49 9.95
N MET A 170 -0.58 -2.34 9.50
CA MET A 170 -1.13 -1.59 8.37
C MET A 170 -0.07 -1.49 7.27
N VAL A 171 -0.39 -1.98 6.08
CA VAL A 171 0.44 -1.92 4.88
C VAL A 171 -0.16 -0.90 3.93
N ASN A 172 0.50 0.24 3.78
CA ASN A 172 0.14 1.27 2.82
C ASN A 172 0.95 1.13 1.54
N MET A 173 0.28 1.28 0.41
CA MET A 173 0.91 1.31 -0.91
C MET A 173 0.63 2.66 -1.54
N ASP A 174 1.69 3.32 -2.01
CA ASP A 174 1.58 4.65 -2.57
C ASP A 174 2.61 4.85 -3.68
N THR A 175 2.16 5.28 -4.85
CA THR A 175 3.03 5.60 -5.99
C THR A 175 3.91 4.43 -6.42
N LEU A 176 3.32 3.40 -7.04
CA LEU A 176 4.04 2.20 -7.49
C LEU A 176 4.37 2.23 -8.99
N GLY A 177 5.40 1.46 -9.38
CA GLY A 177 5.72 1.17 -10.78
C GLY A 177 6.69 2.14 -11.46
N LEU A 178 7.19 3.18 -10.81
CA LEU A 178 8.22 4.06 -11.40
C LEU A 178 9.62 3.45 -11.37
N ALA A 179 9.88 2.61 -10.37
CA ALA A 179 11.15 1.94 -10.13
C ALA A 179 10.90 0.67 -9.31
N PRO A 180 11.91 -0.18 -9.07
CA PRO A 180 11.81 -1.28 -8.12
C PRO A 180 11.35 -0.82 -6.73
N THR A 181 10.73 -1.73 -5.99
CA THR A 181 10.10 -1.49 -4.68
C THR A 181 10.98 -0.72 -3.70
N LYS A 182 10.39 0.26 -3.04
CA LYS A 182 10.97 1.05 -1.96
C LYS A 182 10.14 0.97 -0.69
N VAL A 183 10.78 1.23 0.45
CA VAL A 183 10.12 1.44 1.74
C VAL A 183 10.45 2.85 2.21
N TRP A 184 9.45 3.58 2.65
CA TRP A 184 9.64 4.85 3.35
C TRP A 184 10.05 4.56 4.80
N ALA A 185 11.35 4.43 5.03
CA ALA A 185 11.89 3.84 6.25
C ALA A 185 11.63 4.68 7.50
N SER A 186 11.67 6.03 7.40
CA SER A 186 11.40 6.94 8.52
C SER A 186 9.93 6.91 8.98
N HIS A 187 9.01 6.50 8.10
CA HIS A 187 7.55 6.41 8.33
C HIS A 187 7.07 4.95 8.41
N SER A 188 7.97 4.01 8.70
CA SER A 188 7.63 2.59 8.74
C SER A 188 8.13 1.91 10.01
N ASP A 189 7.28 1.03 10.58
CA ASP A 189 7.67 0.16 11.68
C ASP A 189 8.86 -0.72 11.26
N GLN A 190 9.90 -0.77 12.09
CA GLN A 190 11.13 -1.48 11.78
C GLN A 190 10.94 -3.00 11.66
N ARG A 191 9.99 -3.58 12.42
CA ARG A 191 9.71 -5.03 12.39
C ARG A 191 9.03 -5.39 11.08
N LEU A 192 8.06 -4.57 10.63
CA LEU A 192 7.41 -4.72 9.33
C LEU A 192 8.40 -4.56 8.19
N SER A 193 9.28 -3.56 8.27
CA SER A 193 10.33 -3.32 7.27
C SER A 193 11.34 -4.47 7.19
N ARG A 194 11.77 -5.03 8.34
CA ARG A 194 12.64 -6.21 8.38
C ARG A 194 11.96 -7.44 7.78
N ALA A 195 10.69 -7.67 8.10
CA ALA A 195 9.91 -8.77 7.55
C ALA A 195 9.85 -8.68 6.03
N LEU A 196 9.52 -7.50 5.48
CA LEU A 196 9.52 -7.26 4.04
C LEU A 196 10.91 -7.49 3.43
N GLY A 197 11.98 -7.02 4.07
CA GLY A 197 13.36 -7.23 3.64
C GLY A 197 13.76 -8.71 3.56
N ASN A 198 13.31 -9.51 4.53
CA ASN A 198 13.56 -10.97 4.52
C ASN A 198 12.83 -11.64 3.35
N ILE A 199 11.57 -11.30 3.10
CA ILE A 199 10.80 -11.82 1.97
C ILE A 199 11.44 -11.37 0.63
N ALA A 200 11.82 -10.11 0.51
CA ALA A 200 12.49 -9.60 -0.70
C ALA A 200 13.78 -10.38 -1.00
N LYS A 201 14.60 -10.62 0.03
CA LYS A 201 15.83 -11.42 -0.10
C LYS A 201 15.56 -12.84 -0.56
N GLN A 202 14.54 -13.52 -0.03
CA GLN A 202 14.18 -14.88 -0.43
C GLN A 202 13.66 -14.97 -1.87
N LEU A 203 12.87 -13.98 -2.28
CA LEU A 203 12.35 -13.90 -3.65
C LEU A 203 13.38 -13.36 -4.64
N ASN A 204 14.58 -12.98 -4.17
CA ASN A 204 15.56 -12.23 -4.96
C ASN A 204 14.93 -10.99 -5.62
N ALA A 205 14.01 -10.34 -4.91
CA ALA A 205 13.31 -9.15 -5.37
C ALA A 205 14.06 -7.88 -4.92
N PRO A 206 14.24 -6.88 -5.80
CA PRO A 206 14.91 -5.65 -5.42
C PRO A 206 14.05 -4.86 -4.42
N LEU A 207 14.68 -4.46 -3.32
CA LEU A 207 14.07 -3.63 -2.27
C LEU A 207 15.12 -2.68 -1.71
N THR A 208 14.79 -1.40 -1.58
CA THR A 208 15.64 -0.40 -0.93
C THR A 208 14.83 0.50 -0.02
N ALA A 209 15.46 1.03 1.03
CA ALA A 209 14.89 2.07 1.88
C ALA A 209 15.17 3.44 1.26
N VAL A 210 14.12 4.21 1.01
CA VAL A 210 14.23 5.58 0.47
C VAL A 210 13.21 6.45 1.20
N ASN A 211 13.70 7.49 1.85
CA ASN A 211 12.84 8.46 2.51
C ASN A 211 12.44 9.56 1.53
N VAL A 212 11.16 9.96 1.61
CA VAL A 212 10.54 10.87 0.63
C VAL A 212 9.73 11.97 1.34
N GLU A 213 10.23 12.49 2.46
CA GLU A 213 9.54 13.50 3.29
C GLU A 213 9.11 14.76 2.50
N GLN A 214 9.77 15.03 1.38
CA GLN A 214 9.43 16.17 0.53
C GLN A 214 8.13 16.01 -0.26
N ILE A 215 7.56 14.81 -0.34
CA ILE A 215 6.26 14.60 -1.01
C ILE A 215 5.06 14.90 -0.12
N GLY A 216 5.28 15.12 1.18
CA GLY A 216 4.22 15.40 2.16
C GLY A 216 3.95 14.23 3.08
N SER A 217 2.70 13.82 3.20
CA SER A 217 2.20 12.76 4.07
C SER A 217 1.54 11.65 3.24
N THR A 218 1.08 10.58 3.91
CA THR A 218 0.42 9.45 3.27
C THR A 218 -0.53 8.76 4.26
N ASP A 219 -1.50 8.00 3.77
CA ASP A 219 -2.56 7.36 4.56
C ASP A 219 -2.08 6.58 5.80
N SER A 220 -0.89 5.96 5.76
CA SER A 220 -0.35 5.21 6.90
C SER A 220 -0.05 6.05 8.14
N GLU A 221 0.16 7.35 7.98
CA GLU A 221 0.47 8.25 9.09
C GLU A 221 -0.71 8.37 10.06
N GLN A 222 -1.93 8.31 9.55
CA GLN A 222 -3.13 8.33 10.38
C GLN A 222 -3.21 7.12 11.32
N PHE A 223 -2.74 5.96 10.86
CA PHE A 223 -2.66 4.73 11.65
C PHE A 223 -1.50 4.78 12.65
N ALA A 224 -0.32 5.20 12.19
CA ALA A 224 0.87 5.34 13.03
C ALA A 224 0.62 6.32 14.20
N ALA A 225 -0.10 7.42 13.97
CA ALA A 225 -0.49 8.39 14.99
C ALA A 225 -1.36 7.78 16.11
N ARG A 226 -2.02 6.64 15.85
CA ARG A 226 -2.75 5.87 16.88
C ARG A 226 -1.96 4.68 17.43
N GLY A 227 -0.66 4.59 17.13
CA GLY A 227 0.21 3.52 17.61
C GLY A 227 0.03 2.19 16.86
N ILE A 228 -0.63 2.17 15.70
CA ILE A 228 -0.75 0.99 14.86
C ILE A 228 0.55 0.81 14.08
N PRO A 229 1.21 -0.38 14.15
CA PRO A 229 2.39 -0.66 13.36
C PRO A 229 2.08 -0.52 11.86
N SER A 230 2.75 0.42 11.19
CA SER A 230 2.46 0.77 9.81
C SER A 230 3.72 0.71 8.95
N ILE A 231 3.56 0.41 7.67
CA ILE A 231 4.62 0.45 6.67
C ILE A 231 4.10 1.10 5.39
N THR A 232 4.90 1.99 4.79
CA THR A 232 4.60 2.59 3.48
C THR A 232 5.55 2.07 2.42
N ILE A 233 4.98 1.57 1.34
CA ILE A 233 5.67 0.97 0.20
C ILE A 233 5.41 1.82 -1.03
N HIS A 234 6.49 2.23 -1.71
CA HIS A 234 6.45 3.12 -2.86
C HIS A 234 7.49 2.74 -3.93
N SER A 235 7.61 3.53 -4.99
CA SER A 235 8.62 3.36 -6.04
C SER A 235 9.38 4.65 -6.39
N LEU A 236 9.24 5.69 -5.56
CA LEU A 236 9.89 6.98 -5.79
C LEU A 236 11.40 6.91 -5.57
N THR A 237 12.13 7.60 -6.44
CA THR A 237 13.58 7.81 -6.36
C THR A 237 13.88 9.30 -6.59
N GLN A 238 15.11 9.75 -6.35
CA GLN A 238 15.50 11.11 -6.69
C GLN A 238 15.27 11.41 -8.18
N GLU A 239 15.61 10.47 -9.06
CA GLU A 239 15.42 10.61 -10.50
C GLU A 239 13.95 10.79 -10.88
N THR A 240 13.05 9.94 -10.33
CA THR A 240 11.61 10.03 -10.62
C THR A 240 10.98 11.26 -10.02
N TRP A 241 11.48 11.74 -8.87
CA TRP A 241 11.11 13.02 -8.28
C TRP A 241 11.53 14.19 -9.16
N ASP A 242 12.78 14.24 -9.58
CA ASP A 242 13.30 15.31 -10.45
C ASP A 242 12.61 15.33 -11.84
N ALA A 243 12.09 14.18 -12.28
CA ALA A 243 11.32 14.06 -13.51
C ALA A 243 9.92 14.68 -13.40
N HIS A 244 9.46 15.02 -12.18
CA HIS A 244 8.13 15.57 -11.92
C HIS A 244 7.02 14.76 -12.60
N ILE A 245 6.89 13.48 -12.23
CA ILE A 245 5.89 12.58 -12.83
C ILE A 245 4.56 12.73 -12.11
N ILE A 246 4.52 12.54 -10.80
CA ILE A 246 3.29 12.63 -10.02
C ILE A 246 2.75 14.05 -9.99
N HIS A 247 1.43 14.21 -9.89
CA HIS A 247 0.72 15.49 -9.90
C HIS A 247 0.97 16.36 -11.15
N THR A 248 1.35 15.74 -12.26
CA THR A 248 1.55 16.41 -13.56
C THR A 248 0.96 15.61 -14.70
N SER A 249 0.91 16.22 -15.89
CA SER A 249 0.46 15.54 -17.12
C SER A 249 1.31 14.32 -17.53
N LYS A 250 2.43 14.06 -16.84
CA LYS A 250 3.29 12.88 -17.05
C LYS A 250 2.82 11.65 -16.27
N ASP A 251 1.94 11.81 -15.27
CA ASP A 251 1.36 10.68 -14.55
C ASP A 251 0.37 9.91 -15.43
N LYS A 252 0.92 8.98 -16.17
CA LYS A 252 0.22 8.18 -17.19
C LYS A 252 0.68 6.72 -17.13
N LEU A 253 -0.09 5.84 -17.74
CA LEU A 253 0.28 4.43 -17.86
C LEU A 253 1.67 4.21 -18.47
N SER A 254 2.08 5.08 -19.40
CA SER A 254 3.40 5.01 -20.05
C SER A 254 4.58 5.31 -19.09
N ALA A 255 4.32 5.89 -17.93
CA ALA A 255 5.34 6.08 -16.88
C ALA A 255 5.56 4.83 -16.04
N VAL A 256 4.62 3.87 -16.06
CA VAL A 256 4.71 2.64 -15.27
C VAL A 256 5.63 1.63 -15.96
N ARG A 257 6.66 1.19 -15.25
CA ARG A 257 7.54 0.09 -15.64
C ARG A 257 6.89 -1.23 -15.24
N LEU A 258 6.21 -1.88 -16.18
CA LEU A 258 5.35 -3.04 -15.90
C LEU A 258 6.09 -4.20 -15.22
N ASP A 259 7.35 -4.44 -15.57
CA ASP A 259 8.16 -5.50 -14.95
C ASP A 259 8.44 -5.21 -13.47
N ASP A 260 8.85 -3.97 -13.14
CA ASP A 260 9.06 -3.54 -11.75
C ASP A 260 7.75 -3.57 -10.95
N TYR A 261 6.66 -3.13 -11.60
CA TYR A 261 5.33 -3.14 -11.00
C TYR A 261 4.86 -4.56 -10.66
N TYR A 262 5.03 -5.51 -11.57
CA TYR A 262 4.66 -6.91 -11.34
C TYR A 262 5.57 -7.58 -10.29
N GLN A 263 6.86 -7.27 -10.29
CA GLN A 263 7.77 -7.75 -9.25
C GLN A 263 7.37 -7.21 -7.87
N THR A 264 6.98 -5.91 -7.80
CA THR A 264 6.45 -5.31 -6.57
C THR A 264 5.18 -6.04 -6.12
N TYR A 265 4.25 -6.32 -7.03
CA TYR A 265 3.04 -7.11 -6.71
C TYR A 265 3.38 -8.48 -6.12
N ARG A 266 4.29 -9.23 -6.75
CA ARG A 266 4.69 -10.56 -6.26
C ARG A 266 5.32 -10.50 -4.87
N LEU A 267 6.16 -9.52 -4.63
CA LEU A 267 6.76 -9.28 -3.33
C LEU A 267 5.66 -8.98 -2.29
N LEU A 268 4.73 -8.09 -2.61
CA LEU A 268 3.63 -7.73 -1.73
C LEU A 268 2.67 -8.88 -1.44
N ALA A 269 2.32 -9.70 -2.44
CA ALA A 269 1.45 -10.86 -2.25
C ALA A 269 2.06 -11.86 -1.25
N THR A 270 3.36 -12.14 -1.39
CA THR A 270 4.09 -13.01 -0.46
C THR A 270 4.22 -12.36 0.93
N TYR A 271 4.52 -11.08 0.99
CA TYR A 271 4.66 -10.35 2.24
C TYR A 271 3.34 -10.28 3.02
N VAL A 272 2.24 -9.92 2.37
CA VAL A 272 0.92 -9.87 3.01
C VAL A 272 0.50 -11.26 3.52
N ALA A 273 0.76 -12.32 2.74
CA ALA A 273 0.52 -13.70 3.21
C ALA A 273 1.42 -14.08 4.40
N PHE A 274 2.67 -13.61 4.44
CA PHE A 274 3.60 -13.84 5.55
C PHE A 274 3.14 -13.16 6.84
N LEU A 275 2.55 -11.98 6.76
CA LEU A 275 2.06 -11.24 7.93
C LEU A 275 1.02 -12.05 8.74
N ASP A 276 0.31 -12.99 8.11
CA ASP A 276 -0.61 -13.89 8.80
C ASP A 276 0.06 -14.80 9.83
N GLN A 277 1.37 -15.00 9.70
CA GLN A 277 2.16 -15.88 10.58
C GLN A 277 2.84 -15.11 11.71
N ILE A 278 2.86 -13.79 11.64
CA ILE A 278 3.46 -12.95 12.67
C ILE A 278 2.49 -12.93 13.85
N GLU A 279 2.88 -13.52 14.97
CA GLU A 279 2.21 -13.31 16.24
C GLU A 279 2.22 -11.82 16.55
N ALA A 280 1.10 -11.31 17.11
CA ALA A 280 0.91 -9.88 17.33
C ALA A 280 2.24 -9.22 17.70
N LEU A 281 2.63 -8.19 16.94
CA LEU A 281 3.86 -7.43 17.20
C LEU A 281 3.69 -6.68 18.53
N THR A 282 3.59 -7.45 19.63
CA THR A 282 3.49 -6.91 20.97
C THR A 282 4.70 -6.03 21.20
N SER A 283 4.45 -4.76 21.47
CA SER A 283 5.43 -3.81 21.97
C SER A 283 6.15 -4.46 23.17
N ALA A 284 7.40 -4.87 22.98
CA ALA A 284 8.30 -4.99 24.09
C ALA A 284 8.50 -3.56 24.62
N HIS A 285 7.94 -3.29 25.80
CA HIS A 285 8.21 -2.11 26.60
C HIS A 285 9.67 -2.08 27.03
#